data_10524809a82112170b019c8a92293422
#
_entry.id   10524809a82112170b019c8a92293422
#
_cell.length_a   1.000
_cell.length_b   1.000
_cell.length_c   1.000
_cell.angle_alpha   90.00
_cell.angle_beta   90.00
_cell.angle_gamma   90.00
#
_symmetry.space_group_name_H-M   'P 1'
#
loop_
_entity.id
_entity.type
_entity.pdbx_description
1 polymer ?
#
loop_
_entity_poly.entity_id
_entity_poly.type
_entity_poly.pdbx_seq_one_letter_code
_entity_poly.pdbx_strand_id
1 'polypeptide(L)'
;MTKAGKRSIGNKPDAVIHSPEEKKPDGRLLRTERSRQLIIDALCDLVQEGVLVPTAQTVAERAGVGIRTVFRHFADMEALFATIDIQLRESYEGLYLGGDRDGSLEERIRHAIERRAAAYEKLSSLMLSTRALMWRSPVLQKNYARNQRGLRKDLADWLPEIAALPAVRKEAVDAAASFETWDRLRSQQGLSTRASMEVVHEMLRLAFGIG
;
A
#
# COMPACT_ATOMS: atom_id res chain seq x y z
N MET A 1 1.00 86.88 34.24
CA MET A 1 1.91 86.05 35.05
C MET A 1 1.24 84.75 35.24
N THR A 2 1.76 83.66 34.63
CA THR A 2 1.71 82.30 35.17
C THR A 2 2.38 81.33 34.18
N LYS A 3 3.35 80.60 34.70
CA LYS A 3 4.30 79.73 34.00
C LYS A 3 3.66 78.47 33.34
N ALA A 4 4.11 78.24 32.13
CA ALA A 4 3.87 76.99 31.43
C ALA A 4 4.76 75.86 31.96
N GLY A 5 4.15 74.74 32.34
CA GLY A 5 4.86 73.46 32.68
C GLY A 5 4.96 72.54 31.47
N LYS A 6 6.18 72.29 31.00
CA LYS A 6 6.47 71.25 29.99
C LYS A 6 6.37 69.86 30.63
N ARG A 7 5.50 68.95 30.10
CA ARG A 7 5.53 67.53 30.41
C ARG A 7 6.36 66.83 29.34
N SER A 8 7.43 66.16 29.80
CA SER A 8 8.26 65.28 29.04
C SER A 8 7.50 63.97 28.75
N ILE A 9 7.42 63.54 27.46
CA ILE A 9 6.87 62.30 27.05
C ILE A 9 8.03 61.27 27.01
N GLY A 10 7.98 60.31 27.95
CA GLY A 10 8.94 59.22 28.02
C GLY A 10 8.71 58.20 26.86
N ASN A 11 9.78 58.06 26.14
CA ASN A 11 9.87 57.03 25.07
C ASN A 11 9.95 55.65 25.72
N LYS A 12 8.95 54.76 25.43
CA LYS A 12 9.01 53.32 25.77
C LYS A 12 9.89 52.62 24.75
N PRO A 13 10.81 51.74 25.15
CA PRO A 13 11.57 50.95 24.20
C PRO A 13 10.69 49.89 23.56
N ASP A 14 10.84 49.73 22.24
CA ASP A 14 10.19 48.75 21.41
C ASP A 14 10.44 47.33 21.94
N ALA A 15 9.34 46.57 22.09
CA ALA A 15 9.38 45.15 22.40
C ALA A 15 9.92 44.40 21.17
N VAL A 16 11.14 43.88 21.28
CA VAL A 16 11.73 42.94 20.32
C VAL A 16 10.90 41.66 20.37
N ILE A 17 10.10 41.47 19.33
CA ILE A 17 9.38 40.23 19.10
C ILE A 17 10.43 39.19 18.72
N HIS A 18 10.79 38.31 19.65
CA HIS A 18 11.57 37.11 19.38
C HIS A 18 10.68 36.18 18.54
N SER A 19 11.01 36.03 17.26
CA SER A 19 10.53 34.94 16.42
C SER A 19 10.90 33.60 17.07
N PRO A 20 10.02 32.60 17.11
CA PRO A 20 10.37 31.28 17.63
C PRO A 20 11.51 30.70 16.79
N GLU A 21 12.65 30.45 17.39
CA GLU A 21 13.74 29.70 16.77
C GLU A 21 13.18 28.30 16.34
N GLU A 22 13.16 28.05 15.05
CA GLU A 22 12.94 26.70 14.52
C GLU A 22 14.01 25.78 15.12
N LYS A 23 13.62 24.94 16.08
CA LYS A 23 14.49 23.91 16.65
C LYS A 23 14.95 23.02 15.50
N LYS A 24 16.23 23.12 15.12
CA LYS A 24 16.88 22.17 14.22
C LYS A 24 16.63 20.76 14.74
N PRO A 25 16.14 19.84 13.89
CA PRO A 25 15.88 18.46 14.32
C PRO A 25 17.16 17.84 14.90
N ASP A 26 17.04 17.20 16.06
CA ASP A 26 18.14 16.54 16.75
C ASP A 26 18.84 15.54 15.80
N GLY A 27 20.12 15.73 15.53
CA GLY A 27 20.89 14.88 14.63
C GLY A 27 20.92 13.39 15.05
N ARG A 28 20.55 13.08 16.29
CA ARG A 28 20.35 11.72 16.78
C ARG A 28 19.03 11.16 16.28
N LEU A 29 17.94 11.94 16.31
CA LEU A 29 16.64 11.54 15.79
C LEU A 29 16.70 11.30 14.29
N LEU A 30 17.38 12.19 13.53
CA LEU A 30 17.56 12.03 12.09
C LEU A 30 18.33 10.75 11.73
N ARG A 31 19.38 10.41 12.49
CA ARG A 31 20.14 9.14 12.27
C ARG A 31 19.30 7.92 12.60
N THR A 32 18.48 7.99 13.64
CA THR A 32 17.57 6.91 14.03
C THR A 32 16.52 6.67 12.94
N GLU A 33 15.88 7.72 12.44
CA GLU A 33 14.87 7.59 11.39
C GLU A 33 15.51 7.10 10.06
N ARG A 34 16.70 7.60 9.70
CA ARG A 34 17.43 7.10 8.54
C ARG A 34 17.72 5.60 8.63
N SER A 35 18.18 5.11 9.80
CA SER A 35 18.43 3.67 9.98
C SER A 35 17.15 2.87 9.89
N ARG A 36 16.04 3.38 10.42
CA ARG A 36 14.72 2.76 10.33
C ARG A 36 14.26 2.63 8.87
N GLN A 37 14.41 3.70 8.08
CA GLN A 37 14.04 3.70 6.67
C GLN A 37 14.90 2.72 5.84
N LEU A 38 16.23 2.68 6.07
CA LEU A 38 17.11 1.71 5.40
C LEU A 38 16.69 0.26 5.64
N ILE A 39 16.19 -0.07 6.83
CA ILE A 39 15.68 -1.42 7.14
C ILE A 39 14.39 -1.72 6.37
N ILE A 40 13.49 -0.74 6.26
CA ILE A 40 12.24 -0.87 5.49
C ILE A 40 12.55 -1.05 4.00
N ASP A 41 13.39 -0.19 3.44
CA ASP A 41 13.78 -0.27 2.03
C ASP A 41 14.45 -1.61 1.71
N ALA A 42 15.34 -2.08 2.58
CA ALA A 42 16.01 -3.37 2.44
C ALA A 42 15.03 -4.56 2.40
N LEU A 43 13.98 -4.52 3.24
CA LEU A 43 12.95 -5.58 3.18
C LEU A 43 12.15 -5.49 1.88
N CYS A 44 11.77 -4.29 1.44
CA CYS A 44 11.06 -4.10 0.18
C CYS A 44 11.87 -4.62 -1.01
N ASP A 45 13.17 -4.28 -1.07
CA ASP A 45 14.08 -4.74 -2.13
C ASP A 45 14.17 -6.26 -2.17
N LEU A 46 14.39 -6.90 -1.01
CA LEU A 46 14.46 -8.37 -0.90
C LEU A 46 13.18 -9.04 -1.41
N VAL A 47 12.01 -8.51 -1.03
CA VAL A 47 10.72 -9.03 -1.49
C VAL A 47 10.56 -8.84 -3.01
N GLN A 48 10.95 -7.70 -3.55
CA GLN A 48 10.90 -7.44 -4.99
C GLN A 48 11.83 -8.37 -5.79
N GLU A 49 12.98 -8.74 -5.21
CA GLU A 49 13.91 -9.71 -5.78
C GLU A 49 13.44 -11.17 -5.65
N GLY A 50 12.27 -11.40 -5.05
CA GLY A 50 11.65 -12.74 -4.93
C GLY A 50 11.99 -13.48 -3.64
N VAL A 51 12.64 -12.84 -2.66
CA VAL A 51 12.85 -13.42 -1.33
C VAL A 51 11.54 -13.31 -0.54
N LEU A 52 10.66 -14.30 -0.66
CA LEU A 52 9.31 -14.23 -0.09
C LEU A 52 9.26 -14.24 1.45
N VAL A 53 10.28 -14.82 2.10
CA VAL A 53 10.38 -14.91 3.57
C VAL A 53 11.75 -14.37 4.03
N PRO A 54 11.98 -13.05 3.94
CA PRO A 54 13.22 -12.45 4.42
C PRO A 54 13.40 -12.65 5.93
N THR A 55 14.64 -12.95 6.34
CA THR A 55 15.02 -13.05 7.76
C THR A 55 15.55 -11.72 8.28
N ALA A 56 15.55 -11.52 9.61
CA ALA A 56 16.16 -10.33 10.20
C ALA A 56 17.66 -10.19 9.84
N GLN A 57 18.34 -11.31 9.65
CA GLN A 57 19.74 -11.33 9.25
C GLN A 57 19.92 -10.81 7.81
N THR A 58 19.13 -11.35 6.85
CA THR A 58 19.21 -10.90 5.45
C THR A 58 18.80 -9.44 5.27
N VAL A 59 17.82 -8.98 6.05
CA VAL A 59 17.42 -7.56 6.06
C VAL A 59 18.53 -6.67 6.64
N ALA A 60 19.17 -7.08 7.75
CA ALA A 60 20.28 -6.34 8.35
C ALA A 60 21.46 -6.20 7.38
N GLU A 61 21.85 -7.30 6.72
CA GLU A 61 22.92 -7.32 5.71
C GLU A 61 22.61 -6.39 4.54
N ARG A 62 21.41 -6.46 3.98
CA ARG A 62 20.96 -5.60 2.89
C ARG A 62 20.92 -4.12 3.30
N ALA A 63 20.44 -3.81 4.50
CA ALA A 63 20.37 -2.45 5.03
C ALA A 63 21.75 -1.87 5.44
N GLY A 64 22.79 -2.68 5.48
CA GLY A 64 24.12 -2.28 5.97
C GLY A 64 24.13 -1.94 7.45
N VAL A 65 23.29 -2.60 8.27
CA VAL A 65 23.21 -2.38 9.72
C VAL A 65 23.43 -3.68 10.49
N GLY A 66 23.76 -3.57 11.77
CA GLY A 66 23.80 -4.77 12.63
C GLY A 66 22.39 -5.30 12.93
N ILE A 67 22.25 -6.63 13.07
CA ILE A 67 20.97 -7.28 13.43
C ILE A 67 20.33 -6.71 14.71
N ARG A 68 21.16 -6.32 15.70
CA ARG A 68 20.68 -5.63 16.91
C ARG A 68 20.01 -4.29 16.61
N THR A 69 20.42 -3.62 15.52
CA THR A 69 19.80 -2.38 15.08
C THR A 69 18.40 -2.64 14.52
N VAL A 70 18.20 -3.73 13.78
CA VAL A 70 16.88 -4.15 13.31
C VAL A 70 15.94 -4.34 14.50
N PHE A 71 16.33 -5.14 15.49
CA PHE A 71 15.50 -5.40 16.69
C PHE A 71 15.36 -4.21 17.63
N ARG A 72 16.22 -3.20 17.54
CA ARG A 72 16.02 -1.93 18.24
C ARG A 72 14.90 -1.08 17.64
N HIS A 73 14.70 -1.16 16.30
CA HIS A 73 13.66 -0.42 15.58
C HIS A 73 12.33 -1.16 15.48
N PHE A 74 12.39 -2.49 15.42
CA PHE A 74 11.24 -3.36 15.25
C PHE A 74 11.32 -4.51 16.24
N ALA A 75 10.26 -4.71 17.03
CA ALA A 75 10.23 -5.76 18.05
C ALA A 75 10.51 -7.15 17.45
N ASP A 76 10.02 -7.39 16.26
CA ASP A 76 10.18 -8.60 15.47
C ASP A 76 9.96 -8.33 13.97
N MET A 77 10.03 -9.36 13.15
CA MET A 77 9.79 -9.26 11.70
C MET A 77 8.32 -8.96 11.38
N GLU A 78 7.38 -9.38 12.23
CA GLU A 78 5.95 -9.08 12.05
C GLU A 78 5.68 -7.58 12.18
N ALA A 79 6.27 -6.92 13.17
CA ALA A 79 6.19 -5.47 13.35
C ALA A 79 6.80 -4.71 12.16
N LEU A 80 7.88 -5.23 11.57
CA LEU A 80 8.49 -4.67 10.37
C LEU A 80 7.54 -4.81 9.16
N PHE A 81 6.98 -5.99 8.91
CA PHE A 81 5.99 -6.20 7.83
C PHE A 81 4.73 -5.35 8.01
N ALA A 82 4.22 -5.24 9.24
CA ALA A 82 3.07 -4.38 9.53
C ALA A 82 3.36 -2.90 9.26
N THR A 83 4.57 -2.45 9.54
CA THR A 83 5.01 -1.07 9.24
C THR A 83 5.03 -0.82 7.74
N ILE A 84 5.55 -1.76 6.95
CA ILE A 84 5.59 -1.65 5.48
C ILE A 84 4.17 -1.60 4.90
N ASP A 85 3.25 -2.45 5.37
CA ASP A 85 1.85 -2.40 4.95
C ASP A 85 1.22 -1.02 5.19
N ILE A 86 1.53 -0.38 6.30
CA ILE A 86 1.03 0.98 6.59
C ILE A 86 1.65 2.01 5.66
N GLN A 87 2.97 1.98 5.45
CA GLN A 87 3.69 2.98 4.66
C GLN A 87 3.40 2.88 3.16
N LEU A 88 3.26 1.67 2.63
CA LEU A 88 3.03 1.46 1.20
C LEU A 88 1.55 1.44 0.83
N ARG A 89 0.65 1.48 1.82
CA ARG A 89 -0.80 1.32 1.58
C ARG A 89 -1.34 2.28 0.53
N GLU A 90 -1.11 3.57 0.68
CA GLU A 90 -1.59 4.58 -0.27
C GLU A 90 -1.03 4.35 -1.67
N SER A 91 0.24 3.93 -1.76
CA SER A 91 0.90 3.64 -3.03
C SER A 91 0.25 2.46 -3.75
N TYR A 92 0.01 1.33 -3.07
CA TYR A 92 -0.59 0.18 -3.75
C TYR A 92 -2.12 0.29 -3.91
N GLU A 93 -2.84 0.95 -3.00
CA GLU A 93 -4.26 1.27 -3.19
C GLU A 93 -4.42 2.21 -4.40
N GLY A 94 -3.50 3.16 -4.59
CA GLY A 94 -3.46 4.05 -5.75
C GLY A 94 -3.37 3.33 -7.10
N LEU A 95 -2.83 2.11 -7.15
CA LEU A 95 -2.78 1.31 -8.39
C LEU A 95 -4.16 0.88 -8.90
N TYR A 96 -5.16 0.81 -8.03
CA TYR A 96 -6.54 0.45 -8.39
C TYR A 96 -7.42 1.68 -8.64
N LEU A 97 -6.94 2.89 -8.31
CA LEU A 97 -7.70 4.12 -8.53
C LEU A 97 -7.66 4.58 -9.99
N GLY A 98 -8.72 5.29 -10.42
CA GLY A 98 -8.85 5.85 -11.76
C GLY A 98 -9.29 4.80 -12.79
N GLY A 99 -9.16 5.15 -14.07
CA GLY A 99 -9.67 4.38 -15.20
C GLY A 99 -11.05 4.84 -15.63
N ASP A 100 -11.43 4.48 -16.86
CA ASP A 100 -12.73 4.78 -17.43
C ASP A 100 -13.74 3.71 -16.97
N ARG A 101 -14.72 4.15 -16.20
CA ARG A 101 -15.80 3.31 -15.66
C ARG A 101 -17.11 3.49 -16.43
N ASP A 102 -17.08 4.24 -17.51
CA ASP A 102 -18.23 4.44 -18.39
C ASP A 102 -18.28 3.34 -19.47
N GLY A 103 -19.41 3.25 -20.17
CA GLY A 103 -19.62 2.30 -21.23
C GLY A 103 -20.46 1.07 -20.85
N SER A 104 -20.50 0.11 -21.77
CA SER A 104 -21.19 -1.16 -21.60
C SER A 104 -20.55 -2.01 -20.51
N LEU A 105 -21.29 -2.99 -19.99
CA LEU A 105 -20.77 -3.96 -19.01
C LEU A 105 -19.50 -4.65 -19.55
N GLU A 106 -19.48 -5.01 -20.84
CA GLU A 106 -18.35 -5.66 -21.50
C GLU A 106 -17.07 -4.79 -21.50
N GLU A 107 -17.21 -3.49 -21.79
CA GLU A 107 -16.12 -2.52 -21.77
C GLU A 107 -15.61 -2.32 -20.34
N ARG A 108 -16.50 -2.19 -19.37
CA ARG A 108 -16.11 -2.02 -17.95
C ARG A 108 -15.43 -3.28 -17.37
N ILE A 109 -15.86 -4.49 -17.76
CA ILE A 109 -15.17 -5.73 -17.41
C ILE A 109 -13.73 -5.67 -17.94
N ARG A 110 -13.52 -5.29 -19.21
CA ARG A 110 -12.19 -5.21 -19.79
C ARG A 110 -11.31 -4.20 -19.06
N HIS A 111 -11.78 -2.99 -18.83
CA HIS A 111 -11.04 -1.95 -18.12
C HIS A 111 -10.69 -2.36 -16.67
N ALA A 112 -11.64 -2.98 -15.96
CA ALA A 112 -11.39 -3.50 -14.60
C ALA A 112 -10.29 -4.56 -14.58
N ILE A 113 -10.27 -5.48 -15.55
CA ILE A 113 -9.25 -6.52 -15.67
C ILE A 113 -7.89 -5.91 -16.00
N GLU A 114 -7.81 -5.00 -16.96
CA GLU A 114 -6.58 -4.30 -17.34
C GLU A 114 -5.96 -3.60 -16.14
N ARG A 115 -6.79 -2.89 -15.35
CA ARG A 115 -6.34 -2.20 -14.15
C ARG A 115 -5.81 -3.15 -13.09
N ARG A 116 -6.54 -4.24 -12.83
CA ARG A 116 -6.14 -5.27 -11.86
C ARG A 116 -4.89 -6.01 -12.30
N ALA A 117 -4.79 -6.39 -13.57
CA ALA A 117 -3.61 -7.04 -14.13
C ALA A 117 -2.36 -6.17 -13.93
N ALA A 118 -2.43 -4.89 -14.26
CA ALA A 118 -1.32 -3.95 -14.07
C ALA A 118 -0.92 -3.81 -12.57
N ALA A 119 -1.88 -3.80 -11.66
CA ALA A 119 -1.62 -3.76 -10.22
C ALA A 119 -1.01 -5.08 -9.74
N TYR A 120 -1.54 -6.23 -10.15
CA TYR A 120 -1.05 -7.55 -9.76
C TYR A 120 0.37 -7.82 -10.26
N GLU A 121 0.71 -7.43 -11.49
CA GLU A 121 2.10 -7.54 -12.00
C GLU A 121 3.09 -6.77 -11.11
N LYS A 122 2.71 -5.57 -10.66
CA LYS A 122 3.56 -4.75 -9.77
C LYS A 122 3.64 -5.27 -8.33
N LEU A 123 2.55 -5.86 -7.84
CA LEU A 123 2.41 -6.26 -6.42
C LEU A 123 2.66 -7.75 -6.19
N SER A 124 2.90 -8.56 -7.24
CA SER A 124 3.03 -10.02 -7.15
C SER A 124 3.94 -10.47 -6.01
N SER A 125 5.18 -9.99 -5.97
CA SER A 125 6.16 -10.37 -4.95
C SER A 125 5.68 -10.03 -3.53
N LEU A 126 5.08 -8.84 -3.33
CA LEU A 126 4.55 -8.42 -2.04
C LEU A 126 3.35 -9.29 -1.61
N MET A 127 2.44 -9.60 -2.53
CA MET A 127 1.27 -10.43 -2.25
C MET A 127 1.68 -11.87 -1.94
N LEU A 128 2.63 -12.43 -2.68
CA LEU A 128 3.19 -13.77 -2.43
C LEU A 128 3.93 -13.83 -1.10
N SER A 129 4.75 -12.82 -0.77
CA SER A 129 5.43 -12.72 0.53
C SER A 129 4.43 -12.65 1.67
N THR A 130 3.38 -11.81 1.55
CA THR A 130 2.31 -11.73 2.54
C THR A 130 1.63 -13.07 2.76
N ARG A 131 1.28 -13.78 1.68
CA ARG A 131 0.66 -15.12 1.75
C ARG A 131 1.56 -16.16 2.39
N ALA A 132 2.86 -16.15 2.06
CA ALA A 132 3.84 -17.07 2.65
C ALA A 132 4.01 -16.87 4.16
N LEU A 133 3.70 -15.68 4.69
CA LEU A 133 3.92 -15.33 6.09
C LEU A 133 2.63 -15.30 6.93
N MET A 134 1.46 -15.09 6.32
CA MET A 134 0.23 -14.83 7.07
C MET A 134 -0.27 -16.03 7.89
N TRP A 135 0.12 -17.28 7.57
CA TRP A 135 -0.27 -18.46 8.35
C TRP A 135 0.18 -18.41 9.81
N ARG A 136 1.24 -17.65 10.10
CA ARG A 136 1.82 -17.48 11.44
C ARG A 136 1.64 -16.07 12.02
N SER A 137 1.00 -15.14 11.28
CA SER A 137 0.86 -13.74 11.68
C SER A 137 -0.59 -13.28 11.66
N PRO A 138 -1.24 -13.14 12.84
CA PRO A 138 -2.60 -12.57 12.93
C PRO A 138 -2.70 -11.15 12.36
N VAL A 139 -1.62 -10.36 12.45
CA VAL A 139 -1.59 -9.00 11.90
C VAL A 139 -1.66 -9.04 10.38
N LEU A 140 -0.84 -9.89 9.74
CA LEU A 140 -0.87 -10.04 8.28
C LEU A 140 -2.21 -10.62 7.79
N GLN A 141 -2.80 -11.58 8.53
CA GLN A 141 -4.15 -12.09 8.22
C GLN A 141 -5.20 -10.97 8.23
N LYS A 142 -5.18 -10.13 9.27
CA LYS A 142 -6.10 -8.98 9.39
C LYS A 142 -5.91 -7.97 8.26
N ASN A 143 -4.66 -7.66 7.91
CA ASN A 143 -4.32 -6.74 6.84
C ASN A 143 -4.74 -7.31 5.48
N TYR A 144 -4.46 -8.58 5.23
CA TYR A 144 -4.88 -9.27 4.02
C TYR A 144 -6.41 -9.26 3.87
N ALA A 145 -7.16 -9.64 4.92
CA ALA A 145 -8.62 -9.61 4.90
C ALA A 145 -9.19 -8.21 4.65
N ARG A 146 -8.54 -7.15 5.18
CA ARG A 146 -8.92 -5.76 4.88
C ARG A 146 -8.71 -5.46 3.39
N ASN A 147 -7.55 -5.82 2.84
CA ASN A 147 -7.22 -5.58 1.44
C ASN A 147 -8.19 -6.31 0.50
N GLN A 148 -8.54 -7.57 0.80
CA GLN A 148 -9.54 -8.33 0.04
C GLN A 148 -10.91 -7.65 0.04
N ARG A 149 -11.36 -7.09 1.19
CA ARG A 149 -12.61 -6.31 1.22
C ARG A 149 -12.53 -5.05 0.36
N GLY A 150 -11.38 -4.38 0.35
CA GLY A 150 -11.14 -3.21 -0.51
C GLY A 150 -11.21 -3.56 -2.00
N LEU A 151 -10.57 -4.66 -2.40
CA LEU A 151 -10.60 -5.15 -3.78
C LEU A 151 -12.00 -5.58 -4.23
N ARG A 152 -12.75 -6.24 -3.35
CA ARG A 152 -14.15 -6.61 -3.62
C ARG A 152 -15.03 -5.37 -3.80
N LYS A 153 -14.84 -4.35 -2.97
CA LYS A 153 -15.55 -3.08 -3.11
C LYS A 153 -15.20 -2.38 -4.42
N ASP A 154 -13.92 -2.25 -4.75
CA ASP A 154 -13.47 -1.66 -6.01
C ASP A 154 -14.08 -2.38 -7.22
N LEU A 155 -14.13 -3.71 -7.21
CA LEU A 155 -14.75 -4.49 -8.28
C LEU A 155 -16.26 -4.20 -8.40
N ALA A 156 -16.96 -4.03 -7.29
CA ALA A 156 -18.38 -3.65 -7.29
C ALA A 156 -18.58 -2.20 -7.78
N ASP A 157 -17.63 -1.31 -7.52
CA ASP A 157 -17.64 0.06 -8.05
C ASP A 157 -17.40 0.09 -9.58
N TRP A 158 -16.64 -0.87 -10.14
CA TRP A 158 -16.48 -1.07 -11.58
C TRP A 158 -17.71 -1.71 -12.24
N LEU A 159 -18.29 -2.69 -11.56
CA LEU A 159 -19.32 -3.58 -12.09
C LEU A 159 -20.54 -3.59 -11.12
N PRO A 160 -21.32 -2.49 -11.05
CA PRO A 160 -22.45 -2.39 -10.12
C PRO A 160 -23.51 -3.46 -10.34
N GLU A 161 -23.58 -4.09 -11.53
CA GLU A 161 -24.44 -5.23 -11.83
C GLU A 161 -24.19 -6.45 -10.92
N ILE A 162 -23.02 -6.54 -10.28
CA ILE A 162 -22.74 -7.56 -9.25
C ILE A 162 -23.82 -7.57 -8.18
N ALA A 163 -24.38 -6.42 -7.83
CA ALA A 163 -25.43 -6.31 -6.81
C ALA A 163 -26.67 -7.17 -7.12
N ALA A 164 -27.01 -7.29 -8.40
CA ALA A 164 -28.16 -8.05 -8.89
C ALA A 164 -27.90 -9.56 -9.10
N LEU A 165 -26.65 -10.00 -9.07
CA LEU A 165 -26.30 -11.41 -9.28
C LEU A 165 -26.75 -12.29 -8.10
N PRO A 166 -27.09 -13.58 -8.35
CA PRO A 166 -27.20 -14.57 -7.29
C PRO A 166 -25.92 -14.70 -6.46
N ALA A 167 -26.05 -15.03 -5.17
CA ALA A 167 -24.90 -15.09 -4.24
C ALA A 167 -23.73 -15.94 -4.78
N VAL A 168 -24.01 -17.11 -5.35
CA VAL A 168 -22.98 -17.99 -5.94
C VAL A 168 -22.22 -17.29 -7.07
N ARG A 169 -22.88 -16.53 -7.92
CA ARG A 169 -22.25 -15.80 -9.02
C ARG A 169 -21.43 -14.61 -8.52
N LYS A 170 -21.85 -13.94 -7.44
CA LYS A 170 -21.05 -12.89 -6.77
C LYS A 170 -19.69 -13.43 -6.32
N GLU A 171 -19.70 -14.59 -5.68
CA GLU A 171 -18.46 -15.24 -5.24
C GLU A 171 -17.61 -15.73 -6.44
N ALA A 172 -18.22 -16.22 -7.53
CA ALA A 172 -17.51 -16.58 -8.75
C ALA A 172 -16.83 -15.38 -9.42
N VAL A 173 -17.50 -14.22 -9.47
CA VAL A 173 -16.92 -12.96 -9.97
C VAL A 173 -15.72 -12.53 -9.14
N ASP A 174 -15.84 -12.56 -7.80
CA ASP A 174 -14.75 -12.20 -6.90
C ASP A 174 -13.55 -13.15 -7.05
N ALA A 175 -13.82 -14.47 -7.09
CA ALA A 175 -12.78 -15.47 -7.30
C ALA A 175 -12.06 -15.32 -8.65
N ALA A 176 -12.82 -15.09 -9.74
CA ALA A 176 -12.25 -14.90 -11.08
C ALA A 176 -11.33 -13.67 -11.13
N ALA A 177 -11.71 -12.59 -10.45
CA ALA A 177 -10.95 -11.33 -10.42
C ALA A 177 -9.87 -11.28 -9.33
N SER A 178 -9.63 -12.36 -8.58
CA SER A 178 -8.68 -12.43 -7.48
C SER A 178 -7.23 -12.52 -7.93
N PHE A 179 -6.30 -12.14 -7.03
CA PHE A 179 -4.87 -12.37 -7.24
C PHE A 179 -4.53 -13.86 -7.33
N GLU A 180 -5.23 -14.71 -6.61
CA GLU A 180 -5.02 -16.16 -6.61
C GLU A 180 -5.28 -16.77 -8.02
N THR A 181 -6.35 -16.34 -8.68
CA THR A 181 -6.62 -16.72 -10.06
C THR A 181 -5.55 -16.18 -11.00
N TRP A 182 -5.17 -14.90 -10.84
CA TRP A 182 -4.11 -14.28 -11.62
C TRP A 182 -2.78 -15.02 -11.47
N ASP A 183 -2.32 -15.25 -10.26
CA ASP A 183 -1.07 -15.97 -9.97
C ASP A 183 -1.09 -17.38 -10.53
N ARG A 184 -2.20 -18.10 -10.43
CA ARG A 184 -2.34 -19.43 -11.03
C ARG A 184 -2.14 -19.39 -12.56
N LEU A 185 -2.78 -18.44 -13.24
CA LEU A 185 -2.65 -18.30 -14.70
C LEU A 185 -1.21 -17.93 -15.10
N ARG A 186 -0.59 -16.99 -14.37
CA ARG A 186 0.74 -16.48 -14.67
C ARG A 186 1.85 -17.46 -14.28
N SER A 187 1.86 -17.90 -13.02
CA SER A 187 3.00 -18.63 -12.43
C SER A 187 2.89 -20.16 -12.64
N GLN A 188 1.68 -20.73 -12.59
CA GLN A 188 1.51 -22.18 -12.68
C GLN A 188 1.16 -22.65 -14.09
N GLN A 189 0.33 -21.89 -14.83
CA GLN A 189 -0.02 -22.22 -16.21
C GLN A 189 0.90 -21.58 -17.24
N GLY A 190 1.76 -20.63 -16.84
CA GLY A 190 2.74 -20.00 -17.70
C GLY A 190 2.15 -19.09 -18.80
N LEU A 191 0.91 -18.61 -18.61
CA LEU A 191 0.26 -17.77 -19.60
C LEU A 191 0.89 -16.36 -19.63
N SER A 192 0.91 -15.73 -20.79
CA SER A 192 1.27 -14.31 -20.91
C SER A 192 0.25 -13.42 -20.18
N THR A 193 0.63 -12.19 -19.82
CA THR A 193 -0.29 -11.20 -19.23
C THR A 193 -1.55 -11.04 -20.07
N ARG A 194 -1.41 -10.91 -21.40
CA ARG A 194 -2.54 -10.82 -22.31
C ARG A 194 -3.44 -12.06 -22.27
N ALA A 195 -2.89 -13.24 -22.39
CA ALA A 195 -3.68 -14.47 -22.33
C ALA A 195 -4.38 -14.64 -20.98
N SER A 196 -3.73 -14.27 -19.87
CA SER A 196 -4.35 -14.28 -18.55
C SER A 196 -5.53 -13.31 -18.44
N MET A 197 -5.41 -12.11 -19.00
CA MET A 197 -6.53 -11.15 -19.07
C MET A 197 -7.70 -11.72 -19.89
N GLU A 198 -7.44 -12.35 -21.02
CA GLU A 198 -8.46 -12.99 -21.85
C GLU A 198 -9.20 -14.10 -21.11
N VAL A 199 -8.49 -14.93 -20.33
CA VAL A 199 -9.10 -15.97 -19.49
C VAL A 199 -9.98 -15.37 -18.40
N VAL A 200 -9.47 -14.38 -17.65
CA VAL A 200 -10.24 -13.72 -16.58
C VAL A 200 -11.47 -13.02 -17.17
N HIS A 201 -11.33 -12.37 -18.33
CA HIS A 201 -12.44 -11.75 -19.05
C HIS A 201 -13.55 -12.75 -19.36
N GLU A 202 -13.20 -13.92 -19.93
CA GLU A 202 -14.17 -14.97 -20.25
C GLU A 202 -14.83 -15.52 -18.97
N MET A 203 -14.07 -15.74 -17.90
CA MET A 203 -14.63 -16.18 -16.61
C MET A 203 -15.67 -15.19 -16.07
N LEU A 204 -15.40 -13.88 -16.17
CA LEU A 204 -16.35 -12.85 -15.75
C LEU A 204 -17.59 -12.82 -16.65
N ARG A 205 -17.44 -12.88 -17.97
CA ARG A 205 -18.55 -12.96 -18.92
C ARG A 205 -19.51 -14.10 -18.56
N LEU A 206 -18.97 -15.30 -18.36
CA LEU A 206 -19.74 -16.47 -17.96
C LEU A 206 -20.45 -16.27 -16.61
N ALA A 207 -19.77 -15.66 -15.62
CA ALA A 207 -20.37 -15.40 -14.33
C ALA A 207 -21.52 -14.36 -14.41
N PHE A 208 -21.44 -13.39 -15.33
CA PHE A 208 -22.53 -12.46 -15.62
C PHE A 208 -23.62 -13.05 -16.52
N GLY A 209 -23.39 -14.21 -17.16
CA GLY A 209 -24.31 -14.85 -18.10
C GLY A 209 -24.35 -14.14 -19.45
N ILE A 210 -23.23 -13.50 -19.81
CA ILE A 210 -23.02 -12.94 -21.15
C ILE A 210 -22.46 -14.08 -22.01
N GLY A 211 -23.27 -14.67 -22.86
CA GLY A 211 -22.92 -15.74 -23.79
C GLY A 211 -22.84 -15.25 -25.21
#